data_ce5bd5bfdf144074bf193e663472d6a5
#
_entry.id   ce5bd5bfdf144074bf193e663472d6a5
#
_cell.length_a   1.000
_cell.length_b   1.000
_cell.length_c   1.000
_cell.angle_alpha   90.00
_cell.angle_beta   90.00
_cell.angle_gamma   90.00
#
_symmetry.space_group_name_H-M   'P 1'
#
loop_
_entity.id
_entity.type
_entity.pdbx_description
1 polymer ?
#
loop_
_entity_poly.entity_id
_entity_poly.type
_entity_poly.pdbx_seq_one_letter_code
_entity_poly.pdbx_strand_id
1 'polypeptide(L)'
;QSTFLEASLDVREQIEDISEEWAQLKALPEMRFTLGGVEELRDPRVRLLYAVDADGRVLGVTSWLPTWREGRIVGWTLDFMRHRTDSPNGIMEFLIARMAERLRDEGEADPAHAVEFMSLSAAPLAGMNPDRDNAGEDGAPASEGTQVLQHALQIVADWMEPAYGFHSLFNFKRKFQPTEAPVYVCYPDPAALPKIGLAVVRAYVPSVTAAEVAGMLSTLQS
;
A
#
# COMPACT_ATOMS: atom_id res chain seq x y z
N GLN A 1 -1.22 -20.19 -7.33
CA GLN A 1 -1.25 -18.91 -8.07
C GLN A 1 -2.20 -19.02 -9.24
N SER A 2 -2.98 -17.98 -9.44
CA SER A 2 -3.90 -17.85 -10.58
C SER A 2 -4.21 -16.36 -10.77
N THR A 3 -5.06 -16.03 -11.72
CA THR A 3 -5.82 -14.78 -11.69
C THR A 3 -7.11 -15.01 -10.90
N PHE A 4 -7.82 -13.94 -10.52
CA PHE A 4 -9.11 -14.07 -9.82
C PHE A 4 -10.14 -14.83 -10.67
N LEU A 5 -10.16 -14.56 -11.97
CA LEU A 5 -11.11 -15.20 -12.88
C LEU A 5 -10.84 -16.68 -13.14
N GLU A 6 -9.59 -17.14 -12.99
CA GLU A 6 -9.20 -18.55 -13.10
C GLU A 6 -9.39 -19.33 -11.82
N ALA A 7 -9.49 -18.67 -10.67
CA ALA A 7 -9.77 -19.31 -9.40
C ALA A 7 -11.17 -19.94 -9.40
N SER A 8 -11.34 -21.05 -8.67
CA SER A 8 -12.67 -21.66 -8.50
C SER A 8 -13.66 -20.68 -7.86
N LEU A 9 -14.95 -20.92 -8.07
CA LEU A 9 -15.98 -20.06 -7.48
C LEU A 9 -15.85 -20.01 -5.96
N ASP A 10 -15.65 -21.15 -5.32
CA ASP A 10 -15.45 -21.27 -3.87
C ASP A 10 -14.28 -20.43 -3.36
N VAL A 11 -13.14 -20.45 -4.06
CA VAL A 11 -11.97 -19.63 -3.70
C VAL A 11 -12.27 -18.13 -3.86
N ARG A 12 -13.01 -17.73 -4.90
CA ARG A 12 -13.40 -16.33 -5.10
C ARG A 12 -14.32 -15.82 -4.01
N GLU A 13 -15.35 -16.61 -3.65
CA GLU A 13 -16.26 -16.30 -2.54
C GLU A 13 -15.49 -16.17 -1.23
N GLN A 14 -14.58 -17.09 -0.93
CA GLN A 14 -13.75 -17.00 0.27
C GLN A 14 -12.84 -15.77 0.30
N ILE A 15 -12.31 -15.31 -0.84
CA ILE A 15 -11.52 -14.08 -0.93
C ILE A 15 -12.39 -12.85 -0.68
N GLU A 16 -13.62 -12.83 -1.22
CA GLU A 16 -14.59 -11.77 -0.98
C GLU A 16 -14.97 -11.71 0.51
N ASP A 17 -15.27 -12.85 1.14
CA ASP A 17 -15.53 -12.94 2.59
C ASP A 17 -14.38 -12.39 3.44
N ILE A 18 -13.12 -12.76 3.12
CA ILE A 18 -11.94 -12.25 3.82
C ILE A 18 -11.85 -10.73 3.70
N SER A 19 -12.17 -10.18 2.54
CA SER A 19 -12.15 -8.74 2.32
C SER A 19 -13.25 -8.02 3.11
N GLU A 20 -14.45 -8.58 3.16
CA GLU A 20 -15.56 -8.06 3.96
C GLU A 20 -15.26 -8.11 5.46
N GLU A 21 -14.77 -9.25 5.96
CA GLU A 21 -14.33 -9.41 7.36
C GLU A 21 -13.29 -8.34 7.73
N TRP A 22 -12.29 -8.14 6.87
CA TRP A 22 -11.27 -7.14 7.08
C TRP A 22 -11.83 -5.72 7.11
N ALA A 23 -12.76 -5.38 6.21
CA ALA A 23 -13.40 -4.06 6.16
C ALA A 23 -14.23 -3.77 7.42
N GLN A 24 -14.94 -4.78 7.95
CA GLN A 24 -15.73 -4.65 9.17
C GLN A 24 -14.87 -4.41 10.42
N LEU A 25 -13.64 -4.91 10.45
CA LEU A 25 -12.72 -4.72 11.58
C LEU A 25 -12.09 -3.32 11.61
N LYS A 26 -12.17 -2.55 10.54
CA LYS A 26 -11.61 -1.21 10.48
C LYS A 26 -12.61 -0.18 11.01
N ALA A 27 -12.13 0.69 11.89
CA ALA A 27 -12.92 1.78 12.48
C ALA A 27 -13.26 2.89 11.47
N LEU A 28 -12.61 2.92 10.33
CA LEU A 28 -12.83 3.90 9.24
C LEU A 28 -13.24 3.18 7.96
N PRO A 29 -13.95 3.88 7.06
CA PRO A 29 -14.28 3.35 5.73
C PRO A 29 -13.05 2.81 5.02
N GLU A 30 -13.23 1.76 4.22
CA GLU A 30 -12.16 1.21 3.39
C GLU A 30 -11.52 2.33 2.56
N MET A 31 -10.21 2.49 2.69
CA MET A 31 -9.48 3.44 1.86
C MET A 31 -9.53 2.96 0.41
N ARG A 32 -9.88 3.89 -0.46
CA ARG A 32 -9.89 3.69 -1.91
C ARG A 32 -8.65 4.36 -2.54
N PHE A 33 -8.70 4.57 -3.81
CA PHE A 33 -7.73 5.29 -4.62
C PHE A 33 -6.47 4.50 -4.94
N THR A 34 -5.53 4.29 -4.01
CA THR A 34 -4.28 3.53 -4.27
C THR A 34 -4.23 2.19 -3.55
N LEU A 35 -5.28 1.84 -2.84
CA LEU A 35 -5.40 0.53 -2.18
C LEU A 35 -6.35 -0.34 -2.98
N GLY A 36 -5.85 -1.48 -3.44
CA GLY A 36 -6.64 -2.45 -4.18
C GLY A 36 -7.81 -2.97 -3.37
N GLY A 37 -8.98 -3.01 -4.01
CA GLY A 37 -10.17 -3.68 -3.53
C GLY A 37 -10.42 -4.99 -4.30
N VAL A 38 -11.53 -5.65 -4.01
CA VAL A 38 -11.89 -6.91 -4.70
C VAL A 38 -12.18 -6.69 -6.19
N GLU A 39 -12.68 -5.50 -6.55
CA GLU A 39 -12.99 -5.18 -7.95
C GLU A 39 -11.73 -5.18 -8.84
N GLU A 40 -10.60 -4.66 -8.32
CA GLU A 40 -9.33 -4.64 -9.03
C GLU A 40 -8.78 -6.04 -9.28
N LEU A 41 -9.12 -7.01 -8.43
CA LEU A 41 -8.72 -8.41 -8.62
C LEU A 41 -9.30 -9.03 -9.89
N ARG A 42 -10.40 -8.48 -10.42
CA ARG A 42 -11.07 -8.96 -11.65
C ARG A 42 -10.30 -8.64 -12.93
N ASP A 43 -9.29 -7.77 -12.87
CA ASP A 43 -8.41 -7.53 -14.01
C ASP A 43 -7.59 -8.80 -14.31
N PRO A 44 -7.67 -9.37 -15.52
CA PRO A 44 -6.97 -10.63 -15.87
C PRO A 44 -5.44 -10.51 -15.85
N ARG A 45 -4.90 -9.30 -15.73
CA ARG A 45 -3.46 -9.06 -15.61
C ARG A 45 -2.97 -9.13 -14.17
N VAL A 46 -3.88 -9.08 -13.20
CA VAL A 46 -3.54 -9.16 -11.78
C VAL A 46 -3.28 -10.61 -11.39
N ARG A 47 -2.10 -10.87 -10.84
CA ARG A 47 -1.75 -12.18 -10.28
C ARG A 47 -2.23 -12.29 -8.85
N LEU A 48 -2.79 -13.44 -8.48
CA LEU A 48 -3.13 -13.80 -7.12
C LEU A 48 -2.21 -14.88 -6.58
N LEU A 49 -1.82 -14.73 -5.34
CA LEU A 49 -1.24 -15.80 -4.55
C LEU A 49 -2.05 -15.93 -3.26
N TYR A 50 -2.63 -17.07 -3.01
CA TYR A 50 -3.41 -17.36 -1.82
C TYR A 50 -2.94 -18.66 -1.17
N ALA A 51 -3.03 -18.71 0.15
CA ALA A 51 -2.73 -19.88 0.96
C ALA A 51 -4.02 -20.58 1.34
N VAL A 52 -4.04 -21.90 1.20
CA VAL A 52 -5.14 -22.76 1.62
C VAL A 52 -4.66 -23.79 2.62
N ASP A 53 -5.51 -24.17 3.55
CA ASP A 53 -5.26 -25.30 4.45
C ASP A 53 -5.59 -26.64 3.80
N ALA A 54 -5.48 -27.72 4.58
CA ALA A 54 -5.76 -29.07 4.10
C ALA A 54 -7.23 -29.30 3.72
N ASP A 55 -8.14 -28.50 4.25
CA ASP A 55 -9.59 -28.59 4.00
C ASP A 55 -10.04 -27.68 2.85
N GLY A 56 -9.10 -26.98 2.20
CA GLY A 56 -9.37 -26.05 1.09
C GLY A 56 -9.81 -24.65 1.51
N ARG A 57 -9.73 -24.33 2.80
CA ARG A 57 -10.08 -23.01 3.32
C ARG A 57 -8.97 -22.01 2.99
N VAL A 58 -9.33 -20.88 2.39
CA VAL A 58 -8.39 -19.78 2.12
C VAL A 58 -8.05 -19.05 3.42
N LEU A 59 -6.78 -19.03 3.77
CA LEU A 59 -6.26 -18.41 4.99
C LEU A 59 -5.80 -16.97 4.75
N GLY A 60 -5.29 -16.68 3.57
CA GLY A 60 -4.82 -15.37 3.20
C GLY A 60 -4.56 -15.26 1.71
N VAL A 61 -4.55 -14.03 1.20
CA VAL A 61 -4.42 -13.70 -0.21
C VAL A 61 -3.60 -12.44 -0.39
N THR A 62 -2.79 -12.43 -1.46
CA THR A 62 -2.08 -11.26 -1.96
C THR A 62 -2.35 -11.09 -3.44
N SER A 63 -2.51 -9.85 -3.92
CA SER A 63 -2.53 -9.54 -5.34
C SER A 63 -1.30 -8.76 -5.77
N TRP A 64 -0.96 -8.91 -7.04
CA TRP A 64 0.25 -8.35 -7.61
C TRP A 64 -0.06 -7.72 -8.96
N LEU A 65 0.20 -6.42 -9.06
CA LEU A 65 0.02 -5.65 -10.28
C LEU A 65 1.27 -5.73 -11.16
N PRO A 66 1.15 -5.91 -12.49
CA PRO A 66 2.28 -5.90 -13.38
C PRO A 66 2.84 -4.48 -13.55
N THR A 67 4.16 -4.36 -13.53
CA THR A 67 4.87 -3.14 -13.91
C THR A 67 5.43 -3.31 -15.31
N TRP A 68 5.12 -2.37 -16.18
CA TRP A 68 5.44 -2.44 -17.59
C TRP A 68 6.56 -1.47 -17.99
N ARG A 69 7.45 -1.93 -18.86
CA ARG A 69 8.42 -1.11 -19.57
C ARG A 69 8.47 -1.57 -21.03
N GLU A 70 8.23 -0.66 -21.96
CA GLU A 70 8.26 -0.94 -23.42
C GLU A 70 7.41 -2.17 -23.83
N GLY A 71 6.22 -2.30 -23.24
CA GLY A 71 5.30 -3.40 -23.55
C GLY A 71 5.64 -4.75 -22.90
N ARG A 72 6.70 -4.82 -22.07
CA ARG A 72 7.11 -6.01 -21.34
C ARG A 72 6.88 -5.84 -19.84
N ILE A 73 6.46 -6.90 -19.15
CA ILE A 73 6.41 -6.91 -17.70
C ILE A 73 7.83 -7.01 -17.15
N VAL A 74 8.24 -6.02 -16.38
CA VAL A 74 9.57 -5.93 -15.76
C VAL A 74 9.54 -6.12 -14.26
N GLY A 75 8.37 -6.14 -13.64
CA GLY A 75 8.22 -6.33 -12.20
C GLY A 75 6.79 -6.57 -11.78
N TRP A 76 6.63 -6.91 -10.50
CA TRP A 76 5.34 -7.10 -9.86
C TRP A 76 5.28 -6.29 -8.58
N THR A 77 4.16 -5.59 -8.38
CA THR A 77 3.92 -4.73 -7.22
C THR A 77 2.78 -5.29 -6.38
N LEU A 78 3.06 -5.53 -5.09
CA LEU A 78 2.04 -5.91 -4.11
C LEU A 78 0.99 -4.80 -4.00
N ASP A 79 -0.28 -5.16 -4.14
CA ASP A 79 -1.40 -4.23 -4.06
C ASP A 79 -2.36 -4.62 -2.93
N PHE A 80 -3.06 -5.71 -3.08
CA PHE A 80 -4.02 -6.22 -2.11
C PHE A 80 -3.36 -7.24 -1.18
N MET A 81 -3.63 -7.14 0.12
CA MET A 81 -3.09 -8.03 1.13
C MET A 81 -4.12 -8.22 2.26
N ARG A 82 -4.70 -9.41 2.37
CA ARG A 82 -5.74 -9.74 3.36
C ARG A 82 -5.56 -11.16 3.90
N HIS A 83 -5.95 -11.38 5.11
CA HIS A 83 -5.99 -12.70 5.73
C HIS A 83 -7.16 -12.81 6.71
N ARG A 84 -7.58 -14.02 7.01
CA ARG A 84 -8.56 -14.26 8.07
C ARG A 84 -7.97 -13.94 9.44
N THR A 85 -8.82 -13.55 10.37
CA THR A 85 -8.42 -13.18 11.73
C THR A 85 -7.82 -14.35 12.50
N ASP A 86 -8.25 -15.56 12.20
CA ASP A 86 -7.78 -16.82 12.81
C ASP A 86 -6.67 -17.53 12.03
N SER A 87 -6.10 -16.87 11.02
CA SER A 87 -4.96 -17.41 10.26
C SER A 87 -3.71 -17.54 11.12
N PRO A 88 -2.84 -18.51 10.83
CA PRO A 88 -1.55 -18.62 11.49
C PRO A 88 -0.72 -17.33 11.38
N ASN A 89 -0.01 -17.00 12.45
CA ASN A 89 0.96 -15.89 12.42
C ASN A 89 1.99 -16.13 11.31
N GLY A 90 2.34 -15.06 10.57
CA GLY A 90 3.32 -15.13 9.50
C GLY A 90 2.73 -15.52 8.13
N ILE A 91 1.41 -15.68 7.99
CA ILE A 91 0.78 -16.06 6.73
C ILE A 91 1.07 -15.06 5.61
N MET A 92 1.14 -13.77 5.92
CA MET A 92 1.46 -12.73 4.94
C MET A 92 2.93 -12.75 4.54
N GLU A 93 3.82 -12.92 5.52
CA GLU A 93 5.26 -13.12 5.26
C GLU A 93 5.50 -14.36 4.38
N PHE A 94 4.80 -15.44 4.66
CA PHE A 94 4.86 -16.65 3.86
C PHE A 94 4.43 -16.40 2.41
N LEU A 95 3.30 -15.73 2.17
CA LEU A 95 2.80 -15.44 0.83
C LEU A 95 3.78 -14.54 0.05
N ILE A 96 4.33 -13.51 0.69
CA ILE A 96 5.30 -12.60 0.06
C ILE A 96 6.59 -13.35 -0.30
N ALA A 97 7.12 -14.15 0.63
CA ALA A 97 8.32 -14.96 0.39
C ALA A 97 8.10 -15.96 -0.75
N ARG A 98 6.93 -16.64 -0.77
CA ARG A 98 6.58 -17.59 -1.85
C ARG A 98 6.42 -16.90 -3.20
N MET A 99 5.97 -15.64 -3.24
CA MET A 99 5.94 -14.88 -4.49
C MET A 99 7.36 -14.56 -4.99
N ALA A 100 8.26 -14.14 -4.11
CA ALA A 100 9.66 -13.88 -4.48
C ALA A 100 10.34 -15.15 -5.03
N GLU A 101 10.20 -16.29 -4.35
CA GLU A 101 10.72 -17.58 -4.81
C GLU A 101 10.16 -17.94 -6.19
N ARG A 102 8.86 -17.76 -6.39
CA ARG A 102 8.21 -18.09 -7.66
C ARG A 102 8.71 -17.21 -8.81
N LEU A 103 8.87 -15.91 -8.59
CA LEU A 103 9.40 -15.01 -9.61
C LEU A 103 10.84 -15.34 -9.97
N ARG A 104 11.65 -15.76 -8.99
CA ARG A 104 12.99 -16.29 -9.24
C ARG A 104 12.95 -17.54 -10.09
N ASP A 105 12.16 -18.54 -9.70
CA ASP A 105 12.07 -19.83 -10.39
C ASP A 105 11.54 -19.66 -11.83
N GLU A 106 10.55 -18.77 -12.03
CA GLU A 106 10.06 -18.40 -13.37
C GLU A 106 11.15 -17.76 -14.21
N GLY A 107 11.95 -16.86 -13.64
CA GLY A 107 13.07 -16.21 -14.33
C GLY A 107 14.22 -17.17 -14.64
N GLU A 108 14.49 -18.15 -13.80
CA GLU A 108 15.46 -19.22 -14.08
C GLU A 108 14.98 -20.15 -15.21
N ALA A 109 13.67 -20.46 -15.24
CA ALA A 109 13.08 -21.30 -16.28
C ALA A 109 12.98 -20.59 -17.65
N ASP A 110 12.72 -19.28 -17.65
CA ASP A 110 12.62 -18.45 -18.86
C ASP A 110 13.33 -17.10 -18.64
N PRO A 111 14.65 -17.03 -18.86
CA PRO A 111 15.43 -15.81 -18.68
C PRO A 111 15.01 -14.63 -19.57
N ALA A 112 14.36 -14.90 -20.71
CA ALA A 112 13.89 -13.84 -21.61
C ALA A 112 12.71 -13.04 -21.00
N HIS A 113 11.94 -13.67 -20.12
CA HIS A 113 10.80 -13.08 -19.43
C HIS A 113 11.05 -12.88 -17.93
N ALA A 114 12.29 -13.06 -17.48
CA ALA A 114 12.67 -12.78 -16.09
C ALA A 114 12.34 -11.34 -15.72
N VAL A 115 11.72 -11.15 -14.55
CA VAL A 115 11.44 -9.82 -14.03
C VAL A 115 12.66 -9.25 -13.30
N GLU A 116 12.75 -7.94 -13.27
CA GLU A 116 13.89 -7.22 -12.68
C GLU A 116 13.69 -6.97 -11.18
N PHE A 117 12.42 -6.89 -10.72
CA PHE A 117 12.11 -6.58 -9.33
C PHE A 117 10.74 -7.09 -8.89
N MET A 118 10.59 -7.17 -7.57
CA MET A 118 9.32 -7.30 -6.87
C MET A 118 9.19 -6.13 -5.90
N SER A 119 8.10 -5.37 -5.99
CA SER A 119 7.84 -4.21 -5.12
C SER A 119 6.84 -4.57 -4.03
N LEU A 120 7.12 -4.15 -2.80
CA LEU A 120 6.15 -4.21 -1.70
C LEU A 120 5.23 -2.99 -1.66
N SER A 121 5.17 -2.20 -2.75
CA SER A 121 4.39 -0.97 -2.85
C SER A 121 4.89 0.16 -1.92
N ALA A 122 4.24 1.32 -1.98
CA ALA A 122 4.60 2.46 -1.15
C ALA A 122 4.20 2.26 0.33
N ALA A 123 4.94 2.89 1.22
CA ALA A 123 4.56 3.11 2.61
C ALA A 123 4.47 4.64 2.83
N PRO A 124 3.33 5.27 2.46
CA PRO A 124 3.18 6.72 2.55
C PRO A 124 3.42 7.20 3.98
N LEU A 125 4.05 8.35 4.12
CA LEU A 125 4.28 9.04 5.41
C LEU A 125 5.12 8.27 6.45
N ALA A 126 5.53 7.05 6.17
CA ALA A 126 6.17 6.16 7.13
C ALA A 126 7.65 6.46 7.40
N GLY A 127 8.29 7.25 6.58
CA GLY A 127 9.73 7.58 6.68
C GLY A 127 10.00 9.05 6.96
N MET A 128 8.99 9.84 7.28
CA MET A 128 9.16 11.25 7.58
C MET A 128 9.88 11.39 8.92
N ASN A 129 11.15 11.75 8.84
CA ASN A 129 11.96 12.10 10.01
C ASN A 129 12.24 13.62 9.90
N PRO A 130 11.64 14.44 10.78
CA PRO A 130 11.84 15.90 10.74
C PRO A 130 13.31 16.32 10.77
N ASP A 131 14.15 15.52 11.42
CA ASP A 131 15.58 15.80 11.57
C ASP A 131 16.41 15.45 10.33
N ARG A 132 15.93 14.52 9.50
CA ARG A 132 16.59 14.09 8.26
C ARG A 132 16.11 14.88 7.04
N ASP A 133 14.81 15.20 7.01
CA ASP A 133 14.17 15.85 5.88
C ASP A 133 14.43 17.36 5.87
N ASN A 134 14.92 17.92 7.00
CA ASN A 134 15.36 19.32 7.11
C ASN A 134 16.76 19.58 6.49
N ALA A 135 17.53 18.54 6.19
CA ALA A 135 18.75 18.64 5.42
C ALA A 135 18.41 18.41 3.94
N GLY A 136 18.24 19.48 3.16
CA GLY A 136 18.22 19.38 1.70
C GLY A 136 19.47 18.63 1.22
N GLU A 137 19.42 18.05 0.02
CA GLU A 137 20.54 17.31 -0.59
C GLU A 137 21.87 18.07 -0.55
N ASP A 138 21.84 19.41 -0.36
CA ASP A 138 22.99 20.32 -0.24
C ASP A 138 23.25 20.81 1.20
N GLY A 139 22.60 20.26 2.23
CA GLY A 139 22.79 20.69 3.62
C GLY A 139 22.25 22.09 3.94
N ALA A 140 21.45 22.68 3.05
CA ALA A 140 20.77 23.95 3.29
C ALA A 140 19.54 23.76 4.18
N PRO A 141 19.25 24.70 5.11
CA PRO A 141 18.05 24.61 5.92
C PRO A 141 16.79 24.67 5.02
N ALA A 142 15.84 23.77 5.29
CA ALA A 142 14.57 23.75 4.59
C ALA A 142 13.87 25.09 4.68
N SER A 143 13.24 25.56 3.60
CA SER A 143 12.47 26.80 3.60
C SER A 143 11.32 26.72 4.62
N GLU A 144 10.88 27.86 5.16
CA GLU A 144 9.73 27.91 6.10
C GLU A 144 8.49 27.18 5.53
N GLY A 145 8.24 27.28 4.21
CA GLY A 145 7.16 26.58 3.55
C GLY A 145 7.30 25.05 3.57
N THR A 146 8.54 24.56 3.50
CA THR A 146 8.83 23.12 3.59
C THR A 146 8.58 22.59 5.00
N GLN A 147 8.95 23.34 6.03
CA GLN A 147 8.72 22.99 7.43
C GLN A 147 7.22 22.94 7.77
N VAL A 148 6.45 23.91 7.30
CA VAL A 148 4.98 23.94 7.46
C VAL A 148 4.33 22.73 6.78
N LEU A 149 4.78 22.41 5.58
CA LEU A 149 4.28 21.22 4.87
C LEU A 149 4.62 19.91 5.61
N GLN A 150 5.86 19.77 6.06
CA GLN A 150 6.29 18.58 6.82
C GLN A 150 5.47 18.42 8.10
N HIS A 151 5.24 19.49 8.83
CA HIS A 151 4.41 19.48 10.02
C HIS A 151 2.95 19.11 9.71
N ALA A 152 2.38 19.65 8.63
CA ALA A 152 1.05 19.30 8.18
C ALA A 152 0.92 17.82 7.78
N LEU A 153 1.90 17.27 7.06
CA LEU A 153 1.94 15.86 6.69
C LEU A 153 2.13 14.95 7.90
N GLN A 154 2.92 15.38 8.90
CA GLN A 154 3.07 14.64 10.15
C GLN A 154 1.74 14.53 10.90
N ILE A 155 0.98 15.62 11.03
CA ILE A 155 -0.34 15.60 11.68
C ILE A 155 -1.31 14.67 10.93
N VAL A 156 -1.29 14.69 9.59
CA VAL A 156 -2.10 13.75 8.79
C VAL A 156 -1.68 12.31 9.05
N ALA A 157 -0.36 12.04 9.12
CA ALA A 157 0.17 10.73 9.42
C ALA A 157 -0.28 10.24 10.81
N ASP A 158 -0.12 11.06 11.83
CA ASP A 158 -0.47 10.74 13.22
C ASP A 158 -1.99 10.54 13.39
N TRP A 159 -2.79 11.33 12.68
CA TRP A 159 -4.25 11.18 12.71
C TRP A 159 -4.73 9.90 12.00
N MET A 160 -4.07 9.52 10.92
CA MET A 160 -4.44 8.32 10.16
C MET A 160 -3.83 7.03 10.74
N GLU A 161 -2.78 7.13 11.56
CA GLU A 161 -2.07 5.95 12.10
C GLU A 161 -2.97 4.98 12.86
N PRO A 162 -3.87 5.42 13.79
CA PRO A 162 -4.74 4.49 14.51
C PRO A 162 -5.66 3.66 13.62
N ALA A 163 -6.01 4.19 12.44
CA ALA A 163 -6.91 3.54 11.51
C ALA A 163 -6.19 2.66 10.48
N TYR A 164 -5.01 3.06 10.05
CA TYR A 164 -4.33 2.45 8.91
C TYR A 164 -2.99 1.82 9.22
N GLY A 165 -2.39 2.14 10.38
CA GLY A 165 -1.16 1.51 10.85
C GLY A 165 0.02 1.71 9.89
N PHE A 166 0.23 2.93 9.38
CA PHE A 166 1.32 3.21 8.43
C PHE A 166 2.70 2.81 8.97
N HIS A 167 2.96 3.08 10.26
CA HIS A 167 4.19 2.66 10.91
C HIS A 167 4.28 1.14 11.03
N SER A 168 3.18 0.47 11.36
CA SER A 168 3.15 -0.98 11.45
C SER A 168 3.35 -1.63 10.08
N LEU A 169 2.74 -1.07 9.02
CA LEU A 169 2.92 -1.53 7.65
C LEU A 169 4.36 -1.31 7.16
N PHE A 170 4.97 -0.17 7.48
CA PHE A 170 6.37 0.10 7.15
C PHE A 170 7.30 -0.89 7.85
N ASN A 171 7.13 -1.08 9.16
CA ASN A 171 7.91 -2.05 9.93
C ASN A 171 7.71 -3.49 9.41
N PHE A 172 6.49 -3.84 9.00
CA PHE A 172 6.21 -5.11 8.36
C PHE A 172 7.01 -5.27 7.06
N LYS A 173 6.99 -4.28 6.17
CA LYS A 173 7.73 -4.30 4.90
C LYS A 173 9.24 -4.40 5.11
N ARG A 174 9.79 -3.72 6.13
CA ARG A 174 11.22 -3.76 6.46
C ARG A 174 11.73 -5.14 6.89
N LYS A 175 10.86 -6.06 7.32
CA LYS A 175 11.26 -7.46 7.60
C LYS A 175 11.90 -8.14 6.40
N PHE A 176 11.52 -7.72 5.19
CA PHE A 176 12.06 -8.27 3.94
C PHE A 176 13.32 -7.57 3.47
N GLN A 177 13.85 -6.59 4.22
CA GLN A 177 15.04 -5.80 3.89
C GLN A 177 15.01 -5.23 2.45
N PRO A 178 13.91 -4.56 2.04
CA PRO A 178 13.80 -4.03 0.70
C PRO A 178 14.77 -2.89 0.46
N THR A 179 15.15 -2.69 -0.80
CA THR A 179 15.73 -1.43 -1.22
C THR A 179 14.64 -0.36 -1.21
N GLU A 180 14.84 0.69 -0.44
CA GLU A 180 13.91 1.81 -0.33
C GLU A 180 14.24 2.87 -1.38
N ALA A 181 13.20 3.43 -2.01
CA ALA A 181 13.32 4.54 -2.93
C ALA A 181 12.35 5.66 -2.53
N PRO A 182 12.74 6.93 -2.62
CA PRO A 182 11.86 8.04 -2.28
C PRO A 182 10.73 8.18 -3.29
N VAL A 183 9.56 8.56 -2.79
CA VAL A 183 8.41 8.96 -3.61
C VAL A 183 8.22 10.46 -3.46
N TYR A 184 8.18 11.17 -4.57
CA TYR A 184 8.10 12.63 -4.61
C TYR A 184 6.71 13.11 -4.96
N VAL A 185 6.27 14.18 -4.30
CA VAL A 185 5.06 14.93 -4.67
C VAL A 185 5.48 16.15 -5.47
N CYS A 186 5.07 16.22 -6.73
CA CYS A 186 5.29 17.39 -7.58
C CYS A 186 4.09 18.31 -7.50
N TYR A 187 4.31 19.60 -7.27
CA TYR A 187 3.27 20.60 -7.16
C TYR A 187 3.71 21.93 -7.80
N PRO A 188 2.78 22.72 -8.36
CA PRO A 188 3.13 23.93 -9.12
C PRO A 188 3.55 25.11 -8.23
N ASP A 189 2.99 25.22 -7.03
CA ASP A 189 3.18 26.34 -6.11
C ASP A 189 2.94 25.89 -4.67
N PRO A 190 3.76 26.27 -3.69
CA PRO A 190 3.55 25.97 -2.27
C PRO A 190 2.17 26.37 -1.75
N ALA A 191 1.58 27.47 -2.23
CA ALA A 191 0.23 27.89 -1.87
C ALA A 191 -0.88 26.91 -2.31
N ALA A 192 -0.59 26.01 -3.26
CA ALA A 192 -1.52 24.95 -3.68
C ALA A 192 -1.55 23.74 -2.73
N LEU A 193 -0.52 23.57 -1.89
CA LEU A 193 -0.35 22.39 -1.03
C LEU A 193 -1.55 22.09 -0.12
N PRO A 194 -2.20 23.08 0.56
CA PRO A 194 -3.36 22.79 1.38
C PRO A 194 -4.53 22.21 0.57
N LYS A 195 -4.74 22.71 -0.66
CA LYS A 195 -5.78 22.20 -1.55
C LYS A 195 -5.46 20.81 -2.07
N ILE A 196 -4.20 20.55 -2.38
CA ILE A 196 -3.69 19.24 -2.80
C ILE A 196 -3.86 18.24 -1.66
N GLY A 197 -3.43 18.58 -0.45
CA GLY A 197 -3.59 17.75 0.74
C GLY A 197 -5.05 17.38 0.99
N LEU A 198 -5.95 18.36 0.94
CA LEU A 198 -7.39 18.13 1.05
C LEU A 198 -7.94 17.20 -0.06
N ALA A 199 -7.50 17.38 -1.29
CA ALA A 199 -7.91 16.54 -2.40
C ALA A 199 -7.44 15.10 -2.22
N VAL A 200 -6.21 14.90 -1.76
CA VAL A 200 -5.63 13.58 -1.45
C VAL A 200 -6.43 12.91 -0.33
N VAL A 201 -6.67 13.60 0.80
CA VAL A 201 -7.49 13.06 1.90
C VAL A 201 -8.87 12.62 1.41
N ARG A 202 -9.54 13.45 0.59
CA ARG A 202 -10.86 13.09 0.03
C ARG A 202 -10.81 11.93 -0.98
N ALA A 203 -9.71 11.76 -1.69
CA ALA A 203 -9.52 10.63 -2.58
C ALA A 203 -9.42 9.32 -1.79
N TYR A 204 -8.68 9.32 -0.69
CA TYR A 204 -8.54 8.15 0.17
C TYR A 204 -9.79 7.87 1.03
N VAL A 205 -10.41 8.91 1.56
CA VAL A 205 -11.56 8.82 2.47
C VAL A 205 -12.69 9.72 1.95
N PRO A 206 -13.47 9.27 0.95
CA PRO A 206 -14.52 10.09 0.31
C PRO A 206 -15.61 10.60 1.26
N SER A 207 -15.80 9.94 2.41
CA SER A 207 -16.81 10.28 3.42
C SER A 207 -16.38 11.38 4.40
N VAL A 208 -15.13 11.87 4.35
CA VAL A 208 -14.66 12.94 5.23
C VAL A 208 -15.40 14.24 4.94
N THR A 209 -16.07 14.77 5.96
CA THR A 209 -16.80 16.04 5.88
C THR A 209 -15.86 17.25 5.94
N ALA A 210 -16.32 18.38 5.39
CA ALA A 210 -15.55 19.64 5.46
C ALA A 210 -15.32 20.11 6.92
N ALA A 211 -16.22 19.75 7.85
CA ALA A 211 -16.08 20.09 9.27
C ALA A 211 -14.97 19.29 9.96
N GLU A 212 -14.84 18.01 9.65
CA GLU A 212 -13.75 17.16 10.15
C GLU A 212 -12.39 17.64 9.63
N VAL A 213 -12.32 18.02 8.35
CA VAL A 213 -11.12 18.61 7.76
C VAL A 213 -10.77 19.96 8.40
N ALA A 214 -11.77 20.80 8.66
CA ALA A 214 -11.55 22.07 9.34
C ALA A 214 -11.04 21.88 10.79
N GLY A 215 -11.56 20.88 11.50
CA GLY A 215 -11.07 20.45 12.81
C GLY A 215 -9.60 20.03 12.77
N MET A 216 -9.19 19.28 11.75
CA MET A 216 -7.80 18.89 11.53
C MET A 216 -6.90 20.10 11.27
N LEU A 217 -7.35 21.04 10.43
CA LEU A 217 -6.60 22.26 10.13
C LEU A 217 -6.49 23.21 11.32
N SER A 218 -7.47 23.23 12.25
CA SER A 218 -7.41 24.07 13.45
C SER A 218 -6.38 23.58 14.46
N THR A 219 -6.09 22.28 14.48
CA THR A 219 -4.99 21.72 15.30
C THR A 219 -3.61 22.06 14.74
N LEU A 220 -3.52 22.50 13.47
CA LEU A 220 -2.29 23.00 12.85
C LEU A 220 -1.91 24.42 13.29
N GLN A 221 -2.83 25.16 13.89
CA GLN A 221 -2.64 26.57 14.27
C GLN A 221 -2.41 26.79 15.79
N SER A 222 -2.45 25.72 16.56
CA SER A 222 -2.21 25.72 18.01
C SER A 222 -0.84 25.10 18.33
#